data_3ac916a067db64de7e729446311839e6
#
_entry.id   3ac916a067db64de7e729446311839e6
#
_cell.length_a   1.000
_cell.length_b   1.000
_cell.length_c   1.000
_cell.angle_alpha   90.00
_cell.angle_beta   90.00
_cell.angle_gamma   90.00
#
_symmetry.space_group_name_H-M   'P 1'
#
loop_
_entity.id
_entity.type
_entity.pdbx_description
1 polymer ?
#
loop_
_entity_poly.entity_id
_entity_poly.type
_entity_poly.pdbx_seq_one_letter_code
_entity_poly.pdbx_strand_id
1 'polypeptide(L)'
;MKTLIILCAPCGVGKSTIRELIAQRNQLPDFACIDTDAVGLNWHVYKGTERENQYQTDCLKRADEISGDKNIFFVSAGMNPPNFYNYVDLPELIGRTFFIGMTCSDEEITKRLKARPAERRTDSDDFIKSQHEYSAWFKGSRGKFQLFVDNTNQTLEETAGLIEDFIKSL
;
A
#
# COMPACT_ATOMS: atom_id res chain seq x y z
N MET A 1 4.65 -20.64 -7.87
CA MET A 1 3.65 -19.71 -7.30
C MET A 1 4.35 -18.49 -6.75
N LYS A 2 3.84 -17.30 -7.01
CA LYS A 2 4.42 -16.03 -6.57
C LYS A 2 4.09 -15.73 -5.11
N THR A 3 4.95 -14.94 -4.49
CA THR A 3 4.67 -14.30 -3.20
C THR A 3 4.17 -12.87 -3.44
N LEU A 4 3.08 -12.51 -2.79
CA LEU A 4 2.50 -11.16 -2.79
C LEU A 4 2.77 -10.51 -1.43
N ILE A 5 3.43 -9.37 -1.43
CA ILE A 5 3.60 -8.51 -0.26
C ILE A 5 2.76 -7.25 -0.48
N ILE A 6 1.86 -6.95 0.43
CA ILE A 6 1.00 -5.76 0.34
C ILE A 6 1.41 -4.76 1.41
N LEU A 7 1.93 -3.60 0.99
CA LEU A 7 2.17 -2.46 1.87
C LEU A 7 0.91 -1.58 1.89
N CYS A 8 0.24 -1.57 3.03
CA CYS A 8 -0.97 -0.77 3.24
C CYS A 8 -0.68 0.38 4.19
N ALA A 9 -1.21 1.55 3.88
CA ALA A 9 -1.17 2.69 4.79
C ALA A 9 -2.19 3.75 4.37
N PRO A 10 -2.60 4.66 5.28
CA PRO A 10 -3.36 5.85 4.92
C PRO A 10 -2.64 6.72 3.89
N CYS A 11 -3.37 7.61 3.23
CA CYS A 11 -2.74 8.64 2.41
C CYS A 11 -1.89 9.58 3.28
N GLY A 12 -0.79 10.09 2.73
CA GLY A 12 0.13 10.98 3.46
C GLY A 12 1.23 10.27 4.26
N VAL A 13 1.17 8.95 4.43
CA VAL A 13 2.19 8.20 5.20
C VAL A 13 3.50 7.97 4.44
N GLY A 14 3.50 8.08 3.10
CA GLY A 14 4.72 7.96 2.28
C GLY A 14 4.90 6.63 1.55
N LYS A 15 3.83 5.84 1.37
CA LYS A 15 3.87 4.53 0.68
C LYS A 15 4.58 4.54 -0.67
N SER A 16 4.17 5.44 -1.56
CA SER A 16 4.71 5.50 -2.93
C SER A 16 6.19 5.89 -2.92
N THR A 17 6.59 6.80 -2.03
CA THR A 17 8.00 7.20 -1.84
C THR A 17 8.84 6.02 -1.37
N ILE A 18 8.35 5.24 -0.40
CA ILE A 18 9.03 4.03 0.08
C ILE A 18 9.14 2.99 -1.04
N ARG A 19 8.07 2.76 -1.81
CA ARG A 19 8.11 1.85 -2.96
C ARG A 19 9.16 2.28 -3.99
N GLU A 20 9.22 3.58 -4.31
CA GLU A 20 10.22 4.13 -5.24
C GLU A 20 11.63 3.91 -4.73
N LEU A 21 11.90 4.19 -3.46
CA LEU A 21 13.19 3.99 -2.84
C LEU A 21 13.62 2.51 -2.85
N ILE A 22 12.72 1.58 -2.48
CA ILE A 22 12.98 0.14 -2.53
C ILE A 22 13.30 -0.31 -3.97
N ALA A 23 12.54 0.18 -4.96
CA ALA A 23 12.80 -0.13 -6.36
C ALA A 23 14.17 0.40 -6.84
N GLN A 24 14.54 1.64 -6.46
CA GLN A 24 15.83 2.25 -6.80
C GLN A 24 17.01 1.54 -6.14
N ARG A 25 16.88 1.12 -4.88
CA ARG A 25 17.92 0.39 -4.15
C ARG A 25 18.16 -1.01 -4.71
N ASN A 26 17.19 -1.57 -5.43
CA ASN A 26 17.26 -2.87 -6.07
C ASN A 26 17.73 -4.01 -5.15
N GLN A 27 17.35 -3.93 -3.85
CA GLN A 27 17.69 -4.93 -2.84
C GLN A 27 16.76 -6.17 -2.91
N LEU A 28 15.67 -6.09 -3.68
CA LEU A 28 14.67 -7.13 -3.90
C LEU A 28 14.53 -7.43 -5.40
N PRO A 29 15.57 -7.96 -6.07
CA PRO A 29 15.60 -8.14 -7.53
C PRO A 29 14.50 -9.10 -8.04
N ASP A 30 14.06 -10.02 -7.18
CA ASP A 30 13.02 -11.01 -7.50
C ASP A 30 11.59 -10.48 -7.27
N PHE A 31 11.44 -9.20 -6.91
CA PHE A 31 10.16 -8.54 -6.72
C PHE A 31 9.93 -7.43 -7.74
N ALA A 32 8.71 -7.36 -8.30
CA ALA A 32 8.21 -6.20 -9.00
C ALA A 32 7.55 -5.25 -7.99
N CYS A 33 8.03 -4.01 -7.91
CA CYS A 33 7.53 -2.98 -7.00
C CYS A 33 6.44 -2.17 -7.71
N ILE A 34 5.16 -2.43 -7.40
CA ILE A 34 4.00 -1.91 -8.13
C ILE A 34 3.13 -1.08 -7.18
N ASP A 35 2.69 0.09 -7.65
CA ASP A 35 1.72 0.94 -6.95
C ASP A 35 0.34 0.77 -7.59
N THR A 36 -0.72 0.84 -6.79
CA THR A 36 -2.11 0.83 -7.28
C THR A 36 -2.33 1.88 -8.38
N ASP A 37 -1.71 3.06 -8.26
CA ASP A 37 -1.83 4.12 -9.24
C ASP A 37 -1.12 3.79 -10.58
N ALA A 38 -0.20 2.82 -10.57
CA ALA A 38 0.61 2.43 -11.74
C ALA A 38 -0.01 1.28 -12.56
N VAL A 39 -1.06 0.62 -12.08
CA VAL A 39 -1.69 -0.50 -12.80
C VAL A 39 -2.60 -0.06 -13.96
N GLY A 40 -2.82 1.24 -14.12
CA GLY A 40 -3.60 1.80 -15.25
C GLY A 40 -5.12 1.70 -15.10
N LEU A 41 -5.62 1.40 -13.89
CA LEU A 41 -7.05 1.36 -13.59
C LEU A 41 -7.48 2.66 -12.90
N ASN A 42 -8.67 3.17 -13.24
CA ASN A 42 -9.22 4.37 -12.66
C ASN A 42 -10.29 4.03 -11.61
N TRP A 43 -9.99 4.26 -10.33
CA TRP A 43 -10.92 4.05 -9.23
C TRP A 43 -12.30 4.71 -9.43
N HIS A 44 -12.34 5.91 -10.03
CA HIS A 44 -13.59 6.64 -10.25
C HIS A 44 -14.57 5.93 -11.19
N VAL A 45 -14.10 4.98 -12.00
CA VAL A 45 -14.95 4.14 -12.86
C VAL A 45 -15.66 3.05 -12.05
N TYR A 46 -15.08 2.66 -10.91
CA TYR A 46 -15.63 1.61 -10.04
C TYR A 46 -16.46 2.19 -8.90
N LYS A 47 -16.04 3.34 -8.35
CA LYS A 47 -16.63 3.96 -7.16
C LYS A 47 -18.14 4.20 -7.32
N GLY A 48 -18.94 3.70 -6.35
CA GLY A 48 -20.39 3.83 -6.33
C GLY A 48 -21.13 2.94 -7.33
N THR A 49 -20.44 1.98 -7.95
CA THR A 49 -21.05 0.99 -8.87
C THR A 49 -21.08 -0.40 -8.22
N GLU A 50 -21.81 -1.34 -8.82
CA GLU A 50 -21.81 -2.75 -8.41
C GLU A 50 -20.40 -3.40 -8.46
N ARG A 51 -19.48 -2.79 -9.24
CA ARG A 51 -18.11 -3.26 -9.41
C ARG A 51 -17.11 -2.65 -8.43
N GLU A 52 -17.56 -1.85 -7.47
CA GLU A 52 -16.66 -1.16 -6.53
C GLU A 52 -15.71 -2.15 -5.81
N ASN A 53 -16.25 -3.26 -5.33
CA ASN A 53 -15.46 -4.30 -4.66
C ASN A 53 -14.53 -5.07 -5.62
N GLN A 54 -14.82 -5.06 -6.94
CA GLN A 54 -14.00 -5.72 -7.95
C GLN A 54 -12.69 -4.98 -8.24
N TYR A 55 -12.62 -3.68 -7.92
CA TYR A 55 -11.45 -2.84 -8.21
C TYR A 55 -10.14 -3.44 -7.70
N GLN A 56 -10.12 -3.92 -6.47
CA GLN A 56 -8.90 -4.46 -5.86
C GLN A 56 -8.46 -5.77 -6.53
N THR A 57 -9.40 -6.64 -6.89
CA THR A 57 -9.13 -7.85 -7.66
C THR A 57 -8.53 -7.50 -9.04
N ASP A 58 -9.13 -6.53 -9.74
CA ASP A 58 -8.65 -6.11 -11.06
C ASP A 58 -7.26 -5.47 -10.97
N CYS A 59 -6.98 -4.69 -9.92
CA CYS A 59 -5.64 -4.15 -9.65
C CYS A 59 -4.60 -5.27 -9.47
N LEU A 60 -4.92 -6.33 -8.74
CA LEU A 60 -3.98 -7.44 -8.52
C LEU A 60 -3.78 -8.28 -9.79
N LYS A 61 -4.82 -8.49 -10.59
CA LYS A 61 -4.67 -9.15 -11.90
C LYS A 61 -3.71 -8.38 -12.80
N ARG A 62 -3.85 -7.05 -12.85
CA ARG A 62 -2.92 -6.20 -13.61
C ARG A 62 -1.51 -6.22 -13.04
N ALA A 63 -1.38 -6.20 -11.71
CA ALA A 63 -0.07 -6.31 -11.05
C ALA A 63 0.60 -7.66 -11.35
N ASP A 64 -0.16 -8.74 -11.39
CA ASP A 64 0.34 -10.08 -11.76
C ASP A 64 0.84 -10.11 -13.22
N GLU A 65 0.10 -9.52 -14.16
CA GLU A 65 0.52 -9.37 -15.55
C GLU A 65 1.82 -8.53 -15.68
N ILE A 66 1.89 -7.38 -14.98
CA ILE A 66 3.04 -6.47 -15.02
C ILE A 66 4.29 -7.12 -14.40
N SER A 67 4.11 -7.92 -13.36
CA SER A 67 5.24 -8.55 -12.65
C SER A 67 5.96 -9.64 -13.47
N GLY A 68 5.34 -10.17 -14.53
CA GLY A 68 5.88 -11.30 -15.27
C GLY A 68 6.09 -12.50 -14.35
N ASP A 69 7.30 -13.02 -14.25
CA ASP A 69 7.65 -14.16 -13.38
C ASP A 69 8.06 -13.75 -11.96
N LYS A 70 8.14 -12.44 -11.67
CA LYS A 70 8.60 -11.95 -10.35
C LYS A 70 7.51 -12.06 -9.29
N ASN A 71 7.91 -12.16 -8.03
CA ASN A 71 7.08 -11.86 -6.88
C ASN A 71 6.58 -10.42 -6.93
N ILE A 72 5.57 -10.08 -6.14
CA ILE A 72 4.90 -8.78 -6.19
C ILE A 72 5.05 -8.06 -4.84
N PHE A 73 5.68 -6.89 -4.85
CA PHE A 73 5.59 -5.91 -3.78
C PHE A 73 4.58 -4.83 -4.19
N PHE A 74 3.38 -4.92 -3.66
CA PHE A 74 2.23 -4.12 -4.04
C PHE A 74 1.90 -3.05 -3.00
N VAL A 75 1.71 -1.82 -3.44
CA VAL A 75 1.40 -0.69 -2.56
C VAL A 75 -0.02 -0.22 -2.79
N SER A 76 -0.81 -0.19 -1.72
CA SER A 76 -2.22 0.20 -1.77
C SER A 76 -2.69 0.90 -0.49
N ALA A 77 -3.57 1.88 -0.62
CA ALA A 77 -4.26 2.46 0.53
C ALA A 77 -5.46 1.62 1.00
N GLY A 78 -6.19 1.01 0.06
CA GLY A 78 -7.45 0.33 0.33
C GLY A 78 -7.36 -1.18 0.57
N MET A 79 -6.21 -1.80 0.25
CA MET A 79 -6.06 -3.26 0.29
C MET A 79 -5.51 -3.73 1.66
N ASN A 80 -6.17 -3.33 2.74
CA ASN A 80 -5.87 -3.83 4.08
C ASN A 80 -6.38 -5.27 4.27
N PRO A 81 -5.88 -6.03 5.28
CA PRO A 81 -6.23 -7.43 5.45
C PRO A 81 -7.75 -7.73 5.45
N PRO A 82 -8.63 -7.01 6.20
CA PRO A 82 -10.06 -7.24 6.11
C PRO A 82 -10.65 -7.06 4.71
N ASN A 83 -10.29 -5.98 4.02
CA ASN A 83 -10.77 -5.73 2.65
C ASN A 83 -10.28 -6.79 1.69
N PHE A 84 -9.01 -7.18 1.82
CA PHE A 84 -8.42 -8.22 0.99
C PHE A 84 -9.17 -9.54 1.14
N TYR A 85 -9.34 -10.05 2.35
CA TYR A 85 -10.02 -11.34 2.57
C TYR A 85 -11.51 -11.33 2.25
N ASN A 86 -12.16 -10.16 2.28
CA ASN A 86 -13.60 -10.05 2.00
C ASN A 86 -13.91 -9.82 0.51
N TYR A 87 -12.99 -9.20 -0.25
CA TYR A 87 -13.34 -8.66 -1.58
C TYR A 87 -12.37 -9.03 -2.69
N VAL A 88 -11.25 -9.70 -2.37
CA VAL A 88 -10.23 -9.99 -3.40
C VAL A 88 -10.25 -11.46 -3.81
N ASP A 89 -10.47 -11.68 -5.10
CA ASP A 89 -10.20 -12.96 -5.74
C ASP A 89 -8.74 -12.97 -6.22
N LEU A 90 -7.90 -13.78 -5.56
CA LEU A 90 -6.49 -13.88 -5.90
C LEU A 90 -6.29 -14.55 -7.25
N PRO A 91 -5.37 -14.04 -8.10
CA PRO A 91 -4.86 -14.77 -9.24
C PRO A 91 -4.28 -16.14 -8.82
N GLU A 92 -4.55 -17.19 -9.59
CA GLU A 92 -4.14 -18.57 -9.28
C GLU A 92 -2.62 -18.74 -9.06
N LEU A 93 -1.81 -17.86 -9.67
CA LEU A 93 -0.35 -17.90 -9.55
C LEU A 93 0.18 -17.36 -8.21
N ILE A 94 -0.66 -16.69 -7.41
CA ILE A 94 -0.28 -16.16 -6.09
C ILE A 94 -0.52 -17.23 -5.03
N GLY A 95 0.58 -17.69 -4.40
CA GLY A 95 0.52 -18.78 -3.41
C GLY A 95 0.59 -18.30 -1.96
N ARG A 96 1.30 -17.20 -1.68
CA ARG A 96 1.45 -16.64 -0.34
C ARG A 96 1.23 -15.14 -0.35
N THR A 97 0.52 -14.63 0.65
CA THR A 97 0.27 -13.20 0.82
C THR A 97 0.69 -12.75 2.21
N PHE A 98 1.42 -11.64 2.29
CA PHE A 98 1.83 -10.99 3.54
C PHE A 98 1.45 -9.53 3.52
N PHE A 99 1.14 -8.98 4.69
CA PHE A 99 0.72 -7.61 4.84
C PHE A 99 1.70 -6.83 5.71
N ILE A 100 2.08 -5.67 5.21
CA ILE A 100 2.85 -4.68 5.94
C ILE A 100 1.93 -3.49 6.18
N GLY A 101 1.69 -3.16 7.45
CA GLY A 101 0.97 -1.95 7.85
C GLY A 101 1.96 -0.83 8.10
N MET A 102 1.68 0.39 7.61
CA MET A 102 2.50 1.55 7.88
C MET A 102 1.67 2.75 8.30
N THR A 103 2.16 3.50 9.27
CA THR A 103 1.52 4.71 9.78
C THR A 103 2.56 5.77 10.15
N CYS A 104 2.10 6.98 10.46
CA CYS A 104 2.89 8.02 11.13
C CYS A 104 1.99 8.88 12.03
N SER A 105 2.54 9.94 12.62
CA SER A 105 1.75 10.87 13.43
C SER A 105 0.71 11.62 12.57
N ASP A 106 -0.36 12.06 13.21
CA ASP A 106 -1.43 12.81 12.53
C ASP A 106 -0.93 14.17 12.04
N GLU A 107 0.03 14.78 12.74
CA GLU A 107 0.70 16.02 12.33
C GLU A 107 1.46 15.81 11.01
N GLU A 108 2.21 14.72 10.89
CA GLU A 108 2.94 14.40 9.65
C GLU A 108 1.98 14.07 8.49
N ILE A 109 0.89 13.34 8.74
CA ILE A 109 -0.15 13.08 7.73
C ILE A 109 -0.70 14.41 7.22
N THR A 110 -1.12 15.30 8.14
CA THR A 110 -1.68 16.62 7.79
C THR A 110 -0.70 17.44 6.97
N LYS A 111 0.55 17.55 7.44
CA LYS A 111 1.61 18.32 6.77
C LYS A 111 1.85 17.81 5.35
N ARG A 112 1.97 16.50 5.17
CA ARG A 112 2.25 15.87 3.88
C ARG A 112 1.06 15.97 2.92
N LEU A 113 -0.18 15.86 3.41
CA LEU A 113 -1.38 16.00 2.59
C LEU A 113 -1.57 17.44 2.10
N LYS A 114 -1.35 18.44 2.97
CA LYS A 114 -1.42 19.87 2.61
C LYS A 114 -0.32 20.32 1.65
N ALA A 115 0.83 19.64 1.67
CA ALA A 115 1.95 19.94 0.77
C ALA A 115 1.79 19.35 -0.64
N ARG A 116 0.77 18.53 -0.89
CA ARG A 116 0.52 17.94 -2.22
C ARG A 116 -0.06 18.98 -3.19
N PRO A 117 0.17 18.78 -4.51
CA PRO A 117 -0.48 19.61 -5.53
C PRO A 117 -2.00 19.65 -5.35
N ALA A 118 -2.61 20.85 -5.53
CA ALA A 118 -4.04 21.08 -5.32
C ALA A 118 -4.94 20.17 -6.19
N GLU A 119 -4.45 19.74 -7.35
CA GLU A 119 -5.15 18.83 -8.26
C GLU A 119 -5.45 17.48 -7.62
N ARG A 120 -4.68 17.08 -6.60
CA ARG A 120 -4.91 15.84 -5.86
C ARG A 120 -6.08 15.93 -4.87
N ARG A 121 -6.56 17.13 -4.56
CA ARG A 121 -7.70 17.39 -3.64
C ARG A 121 -7.57 16.66 -2.30
N THR A 122 -6.36 16.62 -1.75
CA THR A 122 -6.05 15.92 -0.48
C THR A 122 -5.90 16.86 0.70
N ASP A 123 -6.09 18.15 0.50
CA ASP A 123 -5.88 19.25 1.45
C ASP A 123 -7.14 19.66 2.23
N SER A 124 -8.31 19.09 1.89
CA SER A 124 -9.54 19.40 2.62
C SER A 124 -9.53 18.82 4.04
N ASP A 125 -10.09 19.54 4.99
CA ASP A 125 -10.16 19.11 6.39
C ASP A 125 -10.90 17.79 6.55
N ASP A 126 -11.97 17.55 5.78
CA ASP A 126 -12.72 16.28 5.79
C ASP A 126 -11.88 15.11 5.31
N PHE A 127 -11.11 15.30 4.24
CA PHE A 127 -10.21 14.25 3.74
C PHE A 127 -9.11 13.95 4.76
N ILE A 128 -8.45 14.98 5.31
CA ILE A 128 -7.41 14.84 6.33
C ILE A 128 -7.96 14.11 7.55
N LYS A 129 -9.14 14.51 8.05
CA LYS A 129 -9.81 13.82 9.17
C LYS A 129 -10.04 12.35 8.87
N SER A 130 -10.52 12.01 7.67
CA SER A 130 -10.73 10.62 7.27
C SER A 130 -9.42 9.81 7.28
N GLN A 131 -8.29 10.43 6.94
CA GLN A 131 -6.98 9.77 6.97
C GLN A 131 -6.46 9.60 8.41
N HIS A 132 -6.75 10.53 9.34
CA HIS A 132 -6.46 10.36 10.76
C HIS A 132 -7.27 9.19 11.36
N GLU A 133 -8.56 9.12 11.07
CA GLU A 133 -9.42 8.02 11.51
C GLU A 133 -8.92 6.67 10.96
N TYR A 134 -8.51 6.65 9.71
CA TYR A 134 -7.93 5.45 9.10
C TYR A 134 -6.57 5.08 9.71
N SER A 135 -5.73 6.08 10.01
CA SER A 135 -4.46 5.87 10.74
C SER A 135 -4.70 5.29 12.14
N ALA A 136 -5.71 5.80 12.86
CA ALA A 136 -6.10 5.26 14.16
C ALA A 136 -6.54 3.78 14.06
N TRP A 137 -7.30 3.43 13.01
CA TRP A 137 -7.66 2.04 12.74
C TRP A 137 -6.41 1.16 12.50
N PHE A 138 -5.41 1.63 11.73
CA PHE A 138 -4.15 0.91 11.53
C PHE A 138 -3.43 0.65 12.85
N LYS A 139 -3.30 1.69 13.70
CA LYS A 139 -2.66 1.60 15.02
C LYS A 139 -3.37 0.59 15.93
N GLY A 140 -4.70 0.57 15.91
CA GLY A 140 -5.52 -0.39 16.65
C GLY A 140 -5.52 -1.81 16.08
N SER A 141 -5.14 -1.96 14.81
CA SER A 141 -5.19 -3.23 14.07
C SER A 141 -3.80 -3.86 13.83
N ARG A 142 -2.77 -3.45 14.57
CA ARG A 142 -1.37 -3.90 14.37
C ARG A 142 -1.22 -5.42 14.22
N GLY A 143 -1.95 -6.20 15.01
CA GLY A 143 -1.89 -7.66 14.97
C GLY A 143 -2.44 -8.31 13.69
N LYS A 144 -3.00 -7.53 12.76
CA LYS A 144 -3.45 -8.02 11.45
C LYS A 144 -2.34 -7.99 10.38
N PHE A 145 -1.18 -7.41 10.70
CA PHE A 145 -0.05 -7.25 9.79
C PHE A 145 1.13 -8.10 10.27
N GLN A 146 1.86 -8.71 9.35
CA GLN A 146 3.07 -9.46 9.68
C GLN A 146 4.24 -8.53 10.03
N LEU A 147 4.25 -7.32 9.44
CA LEU A 147 5.12 -6.22 9.86
C LEU A 147 4.27 -4.97 10.02
N PHE A 148 4.48 -4.22 11.10
CA PHE A 148 3.86 -2.92 11.33
C PHE A 148 4.93 -1.86 11.60
N VAL A 149 4.94 -0.80 10.79
CA VAL A 149 5.94 0.27 10.87
C VAL A 149 5.27 1.60 11.20
N ASP A 150 5.71 2.24 12.28
CA ASP A 150 5.42 3.65 12.55
C ASP A 150 6.65 4.47 12.14
N ASN A 151 6.53 5.21 11.04
CA ASN A 151 7.63 5.97 10.47
C ASN A 151 7.68 7.45 10.91
N THR A 152 7.00 7.80 12.01
CA THR A 152 6.96 9.17 12.53
C THR A 152 8.36 9.74 12.73
N ASN A 153 9.25 8.96 13.34
CA ASN A 153 10.61 9.36 13.71
C ASN A 153 11.69 8.62 12.92
N GLN A 154 11.33 8.03 11.77
CA GLN A 154 12.24 7.29 10.91
C GLN A 154 12.54 8.05 9.63
N THR A 155 13.75 7.90 9.12
CA THR A 155 14.08 8.30 7.77
C THR A 155 13.41 7.36 6.74
N LEU A 156 13.38 7.80 5.50
CA LEU A 156 12.89 6.94 4.40
C LEU A 156 13.78 5.71 4.25
N GLU A 157 15.10 5.87 4.40
CA GLU A 157 16.08 4.80 4.30
C GLU A 157 15.92 3.76 5.41
N GLU A 158 15.69 4.19 6.65
CA GLU A 158 15.42 3.28 7.78
C GLU A 158 14.13 2.51 7.56
N THR A 159 13.05 3.19 7.15
CA THR A 159 11.77 2.57 6.85
C THR A 159 11.89 1.55 5.71
N ALA A 160 12.56 1.92 4.61
CA ALA A 160 12.79 1.02 3.48
C ALA A 160 13.63 -0.20 3.89
N GLY A 161 14.69 0.01 4.69
CA GLY A 161 15.55 -1.07 5.20
C GLY A 161 14.76 -2.08 6.04
N LEU A 162 13.93 -1.63 6.97
CA LEU A 162 13.07 -2.52 7.78
C LEU A 162 12.13 -3.37 6.90
N ILE A 163 11.54 -2.79 5.86
CA ILE A 163 10.66 -3.49 4.94
C ILE A 163 11.44 -4.51 4.10
N GLU A 164 12.59 -4.10 3.55
CA GLU A 164 13.46 -5.00 2.78
C GLU A 164 13.96 -6.19 3.61
N ASP A 165 14.40 -5.96 4.84
CA ASP A 165 14.88 -7.01 5.75
C ASP A 165 13.76 -7.98 6.12
N PHE A 166 12.55 -7.47 6.37
CA PHE A 166 11.38 -8.33 6.58
C PHE A 166 11.10 -9.20 5.35
N ILE A 167 11.07 -8.63 4.14
CA ILE A 167 10.80 -9.39 2.91
C ILE A 167 11.87 -10.45 2.66
N LYS A 168 13.14 -10.14 2.92
CA LYS A 168 14.26 -11.10 2.80
C LYS A 168 14.19 -12.25 3.81
N SER A 169 13.48 -12.06 4.92
CA SER A 169 13.31 -13.07 5.98
C SER A 169 12.21 -14.09 5.71
N LEU A 170 11.37 -13.88 4.68
CA LEU A 170 10.24 -14.75 4.31
C LEU A 170 10.66 -15.96 3.46
#